data_cef08a950edea7893b2f48ec7fd1d936
#
_entry.id   cef08a950edea7893b2f48ec7fd1d936
#
_cell.length_a   1.000
_cell.length_b   1.000
_cell.length_c   1.000
_cell.angle_alpha   90.00
_cell.angle_beta   90.00
_cell.angle_gamma   90.00
#
_symmetry.space_group_name_H-M   'P 1'
#
loop_
_entity.id
_entity.type
_entity.pdbx_description
1 polymer ?
#
loop_
_entity_poly.entity_id
_entity_poly.type
_entity_poly.pdbx_seq_one_letter_code
_entity_poly.pdbx_strand_id
1 'polypeptide(L)'
;MLAIGRYKCSWSRIAIMVLMVMVMVLCGCHSKKEAVHQPPSKRRVEKVSDDWKTLNIRLTSRDNKQLYREIKGWLGAPYLYGGNTKKGVDCSGFVLQIYKTVYHKRIERNSAKIFEKNCKMIDVDDLREGDLVFYKTSKKTSRITHVGIYLKDNKFAHASSSKGVRISDITEDYFIRHFYAAGRVVK
;
A
#
# COMPACT_ATOMS: atom_id res chain seq x y z
N MET A 1 -16.54 91.28 -12.04
CA MET A 1 -17.63 90.61 -11.26
C MET A 1 -17.11 89.31 -10.77
N LEU A 2 -16.79 89.23 -9.49
CA LEU A 2 -16.19 88.09 -8.84
C LEU A 2 -17.29 87.23 -8.28
N ALA A 3 -17.37 85.94 -8.65
CA ALA A 3 -18.28 84.90 -8.07
C ALA A 3 -17.53 84.13 -7.00
N ILE A 4 -17.97 84.37 -5.77
CA ILE A 4 -17.45 83.69 -4.57
C ILE A 4 -18.11 82.30 -4.49
N GLY A 5 -17.33 81.25 -4.74
CA GLY A 5 -17.75 79.89 -4.53
C GLY A 5 -17.71 79.51 -3.06
N ARG A 6 -18.85 79.15 -2.49
CA ARG A 6 -19.00 78.67 -1.10
C ARG A 6 -18.51 77.19 -0.94
N TYR A 7 -17.41 77.04 -0.28
CA TYR A 7 -16.98 75.71 0.22
C TYR A 7 -17.83 75.32 1.42
N LYS A 8 -18.85 74.50 1.23
CA LYS A 8 -19.57 73.87 2.36
C LYS A 8 -18.67 72.79 2.94
N CYS A 9 -18.28 73.03 4.13
CA CYS A 9 -17.38 72.24 4.96
C CYS A 9 -17.85 70.77 5.08
N SER A 10 -16.99 69.88 4.70
CA SER A 10 -17.16 68.42 4.79
C SER A 10 -16.89 67.85 6.19
N TRP A 11 -17.14 68.62 7.24
CA TRP A 11 -16.87 68.20 8.62
C TRP A 11 -17.81 67.10 9.08
N SER A 12 -19.02 66.98 8.53
CA SER A 12 -19.96 65.91 8.90
C SER A 12 -19.47 64.54 8.45
N ARG A 13 -18.76 64.45 7.32
CA ARG A 13 -18.25 63.16 6.82
C ARG A 13 -17.04 62.67 7.61
N ILE A 14 -16.19 63.62 8.05
CA ILE A 14 -15.02 63.28 8.88
C ILE A 14 -15.45 62.86 10.27
N ALA A 15 -16.45 63.57 10.87
CA ALA A 15 -17.00 63.20 12.16
C ALA A 15 -17.65 61.82 12.16
N ILE A 16 -18.36 61.45 11.08
CA ILE A 16 -18.99 60.14 10.93
C ILE A 16 -17.92 59.06 10.75
N MET A 17 -16.86 59.33 9.99
CA MET A 17 -15.76 58.34 9.84
C MET A 17 -15.01 58.11 11.14
N VAL A 18 -14.75 59.12 11.92
CA VAL A 18 -14.05 59.01 13.22
C VAL A 18 -14.95 58.26 14.21
N LEU A 19 -16.26 58.51 14.19
CA LEU A 19 -17.22 57.74 15.04
C LEU A 19 -17.29 56.27 14.65
N MET A 20 -17.31 55.94 13.35
CA MET A 20 -17.30 54.56 12.86
C MET A 20 -16.01 53.83 13.26
N VAL A 21 -14.87 54.47 13.18
CA VAL A 21 -13.60 53.86 13.60
C VAL A 21 -13.55 53.66 15.12
N MET A 22 -14.10 54.59 15.89
CA MET A 22 -14.16 54.44 17.36
C MET A 22 -15.07 53.30 17.83
N VAL A 23 -16.21 53.09 17.13
CA VAL A 23 -17.12 51.97 17.38
C VAL A 23 -16.48 50.61 17.05
N MET A 24 -15.66 50.55 16.00
CA MET A 24 -14.91 49.31 15.64
C MET A 24 -13.83 48.94 16.67
N VAL A 25 -13.27 49.92 17.34
CA VAL A 25 -12.22 49.69 18.38
C VAL A 25 -12.86 49.21 19.70
N LEU A 26 -14.11 49.57 20.01
CA LEU A 26 -14.77 49.17 21.23
C LEU A 26 -15.49 47.79 21.13
N CYS A 27 -15.73 47.27 19.91
CA CYS A 27 -16.30 45.97 19.69
C CYS A 27 -15.29 44.84 19.53
N GLY A 28 -14.03 45.10 19.86
CA GLY A 28 -12.99 44.10 19.99
C GLY A 28 -13.21 43.22 21.22
N CYS A 29 -14.30 42.47 21.31
CA CYS A 29 -14.42 41.33 22.21
C CYS A 29 -13.37 40.30 21.80
N HIS A 30 -12.22 40.41 22.42
CA HIS A 30 -11.18 39.39 22.37
C HIS A 30 -11.68 38.16 23.14
N SER A 31 -12.50 37.36 22.47
CA SER A 31 -12.75 36.00 22.91
C SER A 31 -11.44 35.26 22.75
N LYS A 32 -10.62 35.24 23.81
CA LYS A 32 -9.58 34.24 23.98
C LYS A 32 -10.27 32.88 23.95
N LYS A 33 -10.28 32.26 22.76
CA LYS A 33 -10.42 30.80 22.71
C LYS A 33 -9.22 30.24 23.46
N GLU A 34 -9.44 29.90 24.74
CA GLU A 34 -8.57 28.96 25.41
C GLU A 34 -8.44 27.77 24.47
N ALA A 35 -7.21 27.54 23.99
CA ALA A 35 -6.87 26.30 23.34
C ALA A 35 -7.12 25.23 24.37
N VAL A 36 -8.30 24.58 24.29
CA VAL A 36 -8.57 23.32 24.97
C VAL A 36 -7.44 22.41 24.51
N HIS A 37 -6.48 22.23 25.39
CA HIS A 37 -5.42 21.25 25.23
C HIS A 37 -6.12 19.89 25.21
N GLN A 38 -6.56 19.47 23.99
CA GLN A 38 -6.99 18.10 23.80
C GLN A 38 -5.80 17.23 24.18
N PRO A 39 -5.94 16.36 25.18
CA PRO A 39 -4.90 15.38 25.45
C PRO A 39 -4.60 14.67 24.12
N PRO A 40 -3.31 14.41 23.81
CA PRO A 40 -2.94 13.76 22.57
C PRO A 40 -3.83 12.53 22.42
N SER A 41 -4.63 12.50 21.38
CA SER A 41 -5.53 11.39 21.09
C SER A 41 -4.72 10.13 21.29
N LYS A 42 -5.09 9.29 22.26
CA LYS A 42 -4.45 7.99 22.48
C LYS A 42 -4.36 7.37 21.13
N ARG A 43 -3.15 7.38 20.53
CA ARG A 43 -2.83 6.72 19.28
C ARG A 43 -3.41 5.34 19.47
N ARG A 44 -4.52 5.05 18.80
CA ARG A 44 -5.21 3.77 18.87
C ARG A 44 -4.14 2.75 18.59
N VAL A 45 -3.68 2.06 19.64
CA VAL A 45 -2.69 0.99 19.49
C VAL A 45 -3.38 -0.01 18.57
N GLU A 46 -2.98 0.03 17.30
CA GLU A 46 -3.54 -0.82 16.28
C GLU A 46 -3.28 -2.25 16.72
N LYS A 47 -4.35 -3.02 16.95
CA LYS A 47 -4.27 -4.39 17.40
C LYS A 47 -3.48 -5.16 16.35
N VAL A 48 -2.17 -5.30 16.59
CA VAL A 48 -1.28 -6.08 15.74
C VAL A 48 -1.83 -7.50 15.74
N SER A 49 -2.30 -7.97 14.60
CA SER A 49 -2.79 -9.35 14.49
C SER A 49 -1.63 -10.30 14.78
N ASP A 50 -1.89 -11.43 15.49
CA ASP A 50 -0.86 -12.44 15.80
C ASP A 50 -0.28 -13.11 14.55
N ASP A 51 -0.79 -12.79 13.37
CA ASP A 51 -0.37 -13.32 12.06
C ASP A 51 1.09 -13.00 11.72
N TRP A 52 1.62 -11.85 12.20
CA TRP A 52 3.01 -11.47 11.97
C TRP A 52 4.02 -12.42 12.63
N LYS A 53 3.67 -13.05 13.78
CA LYS A 53 4.58 -13.99 14.46
C LYS A 53 4.95 -15.18 13.58
N THR A 54 3.97 -15.72 12.84
CA THR A 54 4.19 -16.86 11.94
C THR A 54 4.84 -16.46 10.63
N LEU A 55 4.50 -15.28 10.10
CA LEU A 55 4.98 -14.78 8.81
C LEU A 55 6.24 -13.93 8.95
N ASN A 56 6.62 -13.54 10.17
CA ASN A 56 7.66 -12.55 10.49
C ASN A 56 7.41 -11.20 9.78
N ILE A 57 6.14 -10.80 9.71
CA ILE A 57 5.66 -9.56 9.06
C ILE A 57 4.70 -8.85 10.00
N ARG A 58 4.96 -7.58 10.31
CA ARG A 58 4.05 -6.76 11.11
C ARG A 58 2.91 -6.22 10.23
N LEU A 59 1.68 -6.65 10.52
CA LEU A 59 0.50 -6.17 9.82
C LEU A 59 -0.10 -4.93 10.48
N THR A 60 -0.64 -4.04 9.64
CA THR A 60 -1.35 -2.82 10.01
C THR A 60 -2.82 -2.90 9.53
N SER A 61 -3.63 -1.89 9.82
CA SER A 61 -5.01 -1.80 9.31
C SER A 61 -5.07 -1.66 7.78
N ARG A 62 -4.02 -1.16 7.16
CA ARG A 62 -3.93 -0.90 5.73
C ARG A 62 -3.60 -2.16 4.91
N ASP A 63 -3.01 -3.17 5.55
CA ASP A 63 -2.59 -4.39 4.88
C ASP A 63 -3.79 -5.30 4.55
N ASN A 64 -3.72 -6.03 3.47
CA ASN A 64 -4.75 -6.99 3.07
C ASN A 64 -4.73 -8.24 3.96
N LYS A 65 -5.44 -8.17 5.07
CA LYS A 65 -5.49 -9.26 6.07
C LYS A 65 -5.96 -10.61 5.50
N GLN A 66 -6.78 -10.57 4.44
CA GLN A 66 -7.25 -11.80 3.77
C GLN A 66 -6.08 -12.49 3.05
N LEU A 67 -5.20 -11.73 2.37
CA LEU A 67 -4.01 -12.25 1.72
C LEU A 67 -3.11 -12.99 2.73
N TYR A 68 -2.78 -12.32 3.83
CA TYR A 68 -1.88 -12.90 4.84
C TYR A 68 -2.48 -14.13 5.52
N ARG A 69 -3.79 -14.11 5.81
CA ARG A 69 -4.49 -15.26 6.39
C ARG A 69 -4.48 -16.46 5.44
N GLU A 70 -4.75 -16.24 4.16
CA GLU A 70 -4.75 -17.29 3.17
C GLU A 70 -3.34 -17.87 2.99
N ILE A 71 -2.32 -17.03 2.84
CA ILE A 71 -0.92 -17.47 2.75
C ILE A 71 -0.51 -18.30 3.99
N LYS A 72 -0.86 -17.82 5.20
CA LYS A 72 -0.61 -18.57 6.44
C LYS A 72 -1.20 -19.98 6.39
N GLY A 73 -2.42 -20.14 5.85
CA GLY A 73 -3.07 -21.43 5.68
C GLY A 73 -2.42 -22.35 4.65
N TRP A 74 -1.47 -21.85 3.85
CA TRP A 74 -0.69 -22.63 2.89
C TRP A 74 0.73 -22.95 3.37
N LEU A 75 1.25 -22.28 4.41
CA LEU A 75 2.61 -22.49 4.88
C LEU A 75 2.85 -23.98 5.18
N GLY A 76 3.99 -24.50 4.73
CA GLY A 76 4.38 -25.90 4.89
C GLY A 76 3.72 -26.87 3.92
N ALA A 77 2.77 -26.45 3.08
CA ALA A 77 2.24 -27.31 2.03
C ALA A 77 3.38 -27.84 1.14
N PRO A 78 3.46 -29.17 0.90
CA PRO A 78 4.58 -29.76 0.18
C PRO A 78 4.60 -29.33 -1.29
N TYR A 79 5.80 -29.30 -1.86
CA TYR A 79 5.94 -29.04 -3.30
C TYR A 79 5.54 -30.29 -4.10
N LEU A 80 4.70 -30.06 -5.10
CA LEU A 80 4.37 -31.08 -6.10
C LEU A 80 4.26 -30.41 -7.47
N TYR A 81 5.10 -30.79 -8.42
CA TYR A 81 5.03 -30.26 -9.79
C TYR A 81 3.64 -30.53 -10.39
N GLY A 82 3.01 -29.50 -10.95
CA GLY A 82 1.63 -29.57 -11.46
C GLY A 82 0.54 -29.56 -10.38
N GLY A 83 0.91 -29.64 -9.10
CA GLY A 83 -0.04 -29.61 -7.99
C GLY A 83 -0.69 -28.24 -7.76
N ASN A 84 -1.91 -28.24 -7.21
CA ASN A 84 -2.70 -27.03 -6.94
C ASN A 84 -3.54 -27.12 -5.66
N THR A 85 -3.18 -28.04 -4.74
CA THR A 85 -3.87 -28.24 -3.47
C THR A 85 -2.89 -28.16 -2.30
N LYS A 86 -3.39 -28.03 -1.06
CA LYS A 86 -2.56 -28.06 0.15
C LYS A 86 -1.86 -29.42 0.39
N LYS A 87 -2.27 -30.48 -0.29
CA LYS A 87 -1.58 -31.80 -0.27
C LYS A 87 -0.37 -31.83 -1.19
N GLY A 88 -0.24 -30.88 -2.11
CA GLY A 88 0.87 -30.72 -3.02
C GLY A 88 0.62 -29.56 -4.00
N VAL A 89 1.58 -28.65 -4.10
CA VAL A 89 1.41 -27.44 -4.92
C VAL A 89 2.76 -27.02 -5.53
N ASP A 90 2.75 -26.56 -6.80
CA ASP A 90 3.90 -25.86 -7.39
C ASP A 90 3.76 -24.33 -7.27
N CYS A 91 4.79 -23.60 -7.71
CA CYS A 91 4.84 -22.15 -7.56
C CYS A 91 3.66 -21.43 -8.24
N SER A 92 3.36 -21.77 -9.49
CA SER A 92 2.24 -21.16 -10.23
C SER A 92 0.88 -21.64 -9.75
N GLY A 93 0.76 -22.89 -9.27
CA GLY A 93 -0.45 -23.38 -8.62
C GLY A 93 -0.77 -22.65 -7.32
N PHE A 94 0.23 -22.42 -6.48
CA PHE A 94 0.07 -21.64 -5.27
C PHE A 94 -0.43 -20.22 -5.58
N VAL A 95 0.24 -19.51 -6.49
CA VAL A 95 -0.16 -18.16 -6.91
C VAL A 95 -1.57 -18.14 -7.47
N LEU A 96 -1.93 -19.11 -8.33
CA LEU A 96 -3.28 -19.26 -8.87
C LEU A 96 -4.34 -19.39 -7.77
N GLN A 97 -4.11 -20.23 -6.76
CA GLN A 97 -5.06 -20.44 -5.67
C GLN A 97 -5.23 -19.17 -4.81
N ILE A 98 -4.14 -18.49 -4.48
CA ILE A 98 -4.22 -17.21 -3.75
C ILE A 98 -5.00 -16.17 -4.56
N TYR A 99 -4.71 -16.01 -5.86
CA TYR A 99 -5.44 -15.04 -6.69
C TYR A 99 -6.91 -15.37 -6.83
N LYS A 100 -7.26 -16.64 -6.96
CA LYS A 100 -8.65 -17.10 -7.00
C LYS A 100 -9.39 -16.79 -5.70
N THR A 101 -8.77 -17.07 -4.55
CA THR A 101 -9.43 -16.97 -3.23
C THR A 101 -9.47 -15.52 -2.72
N VAL A 102 -8.37 -14.77 -2.86
CA VAL A 102 -8.22 -13.44 -2.26
C VAL A 102 -8.70 -12.33 -3.20
N TYR A 103 -8.35 -12.43 -4.48
CA TYR A 103 -8.62 -11.38 -5.47
C TYR A 103 -9.78 -11.71 -6.41
N HIS A 104 -10.35 -12.92 -6.31
CA HIS A 104 -11.40 -13.43 -7.20
C HIS A 104 -11.03 -13.36 -8.68
N LYS A 105 -9.71 -13.47 -8.97
CA LYS A 105 -9.15 -13.41 -10.31
C LYS A 105 -8.68 -14.78 -10.76
N ARG A 106 -8.93 -15.10 -12.05
CA ARG A 106 -8.36 -16.26 -12.74
C ARG A 106 -7.11 -15.80 -13.49
N ILE A 107 -6.01 -16.46 -13.26
CA ILE A 107 -4.74 -16.24 -13.95
C ILE A 107 -4.27 -17.54 -14.62
N GLU A 108 -3.28 -17.45 -15.48
CA GLU A 108 -2.67 -18.61 -16.15
C GLU A 108 -2.04 -19.58 -15.14
N ARG A 109 -1.90 -20.84 -15.55
CA ARG A 109 -1.35 -21.92 -14.71
C ARG A 109 0.18 -22.06 -14.80
N ASN A 110 0.82 -21.35 -15.68
CA ASN A 110 2.28 -21.41 -15.92
C ASN A 110 2.92 -20.05 -15.61
N SER A 111 4.06 -20.05 -14.92
CA SER A 111 4.72 -18.82 -14.45
C SER A 111 5.06 -17.83 -15.58
N ALA A 112 5.58 -18.31 -16.71
CA ALA A 112 5.86 -17.46 -17.86
C ALA A 112 4.57 -16.88 -18.47
N LYS A 113 3.52 -17.70 -18.62
CA LYS A 113 2.24 -17.23 -19.12
C LYS A 113 1.52 -16.28 -18.16
N ILE A 114 1.67 -16.46 -16.83
CA ILE A 114 1.19 -15.47 -15.85
C ILE A 114 1.82 -14.11 -16.12
N PHE A 115 3.13 -14.07 -16.28
CA PHE A 115 3.84 -12.82 -16.59
C PHE A 115 3.36 -12.19 -17.89
N GLU A 116 3.36 -12.98 -18.98
CA GLU A 116 3.06 -12.50 -20.33
C GLU A 116 1.60 -12.02 -20.52
N LYS A 117 0.64 -12.75 -19.91
CA LYS A 117 -0.79 -12.53 -20.21
C LYS A 117 -1.56 -11.83 -19.08
N ASN A 118 -1.10 -11.95 -17.86
CA ASN A 118 -1.85 -11.42 -16.72
C ASN A 118 -1.20 -10.21 -16.07
N CYS A 119 0.10 -9.96 -16.30
CA CYS A 119 0.81 -8.90 -15.60
C CYS A 119 1.20 -7.72 -16.50
N LYS A 120 1.15 -6.53 -15.92
CA LYS A 120 1.93 -5.39 -16.36
C LYS A 120 3.24 -5.40 -15.58
N MET A 121 4.37 -5.29 -16.27
CA MET A 121 5.69 -5.17 -15.64
C MET A 121 5.75 -3.88 -14.82
N ILE A 122 6.38 -3.95 -13.66
CA ILE A 122 6.61 -2.83 -12.74
C ILE A 122 8.06 -2.85 -12.26
N ASP A 123 8.55 -1.72 -11.77
CA ASP A 123 9.86 -1.67 -11.13
C ASP A 123 9.81 -2.34 -9.74
N VAL A 124 10.97 -2.81 -9.27
CA VAL A 124 11.09 -3.47 -7.95
C VAL A 124 10.73 -2.50 -6.83
N ASP A 125 11.07 -1.22 -6.99
CA ASP A 125 10.79 -0.18 -6.00
C ASP A 125 9.28 0.16 -5.91
N ASP A 126 8.50 -0.21 -6.93
CA ASP A 126 7.04 -0.03 -6.98
C ASP A 126 6.27 -1.25 -6.45
N LEU A 127 6.96 -2.28 -5.94
CA LEU A 127 6.32 -3.49 -5.41
C LEU A 127 5.38 -3.17 -4.25
N ARG A 128 4.19 -3.76 -4.34
CA ARG A 128 3.14 -3.70 -3.30
C ARG A 128 2.66 -5.11 -2.98
N GLU A 129 2.07 -5.27 -1.81
CA GLU A 129 1.46 -6.56 -1.44
C GLU A 129 0.51 -7.08 -2.51
N GLY A 130 0.64 -8.35 -2.83
CA GLY A 130 -0.09 -9.00 -3.89
C GLY A 130 0.59 -8.98 -5.25
N ASP A 131 1.56 -8.10 -5.52
CA ASP A 131 2.32 -8.14 -6.78
C ASP A 131 3.12 -9.44 -6.90
N LEU A 132 3.50 -9.78 -8.10
CA LEU A 132 4.22 -11.02 -8.38
C LEU A 132 5.70 -10.75 -8.66
N VAL A 133 6.56 -11.62 -8.15
CA VAL A 133 7.99 -11.64 -8.42
C VAL A 133 8.35 -12.91 -9.18
N PHE A 134 9.10 -12.75 -10.26
CA PHE A 134 9.42 -13.81 -11.23
C PHE A 134 10.91 -14.07 -11.27
N TYR A 135 11.27 -15.34 -11.40
CA TYR A 135 12.66 -15.80 -11.36
C TYR A 135 12.99 -16.80 -12.47
N LYS A 136 14.25 -16.79 -12.89
CA LYS A 136 14.88 -17.81 -13.76
C LYS A 136 15.79 -18.68 -12.92
N THR A 137 15.23 -19.70 -12.27
CA THR A 137 15.96 -20.56 -11.33
C THR A 137 16.66 -21.75 -12.00
N SER A 138 16.39 -21.99 -13.28
CA SER A 138 17.01 -23.08 -14.04
C SER A 138 18.06 -22.53 -15.03
N LYS A 139 19.27 -23.11 -14.99
CA LYS A 139 20.33 -22.83 -15.98
C LYS A 139 20.02 -23.40 -17.37
N LYS A 140 19.07 -24.34 -17.47
CA LYS A 140 18.73 -25.05 -18.72
C LYS A 140 17.78 -24.26 -19.64
N THR A 141 17.25 -23.14 -19.18
CA THR A 141 16.28 -22.34 -19.96
C THR A 141 16.42 -20.86 -19.63
N SER A 142 16.18 -20.02 -20.65
CA SER A 142 16.07 -18.57 -20.50
C SER A 142 14.69 -18.11 -20.02
N ARG A 143 13.72 -19.04 -19.90
CA ARG A 143 12.34 -18.74 -19.54
C ARG A 143 12.17 -18.53 -18.04
N ILE A 144 11.11 -17.84 -17.65
CA ILE A 144 10.64 -17.76 -16.26
C ILE A 144 10.26 -19.17 -15.81
N THR A 145 10.84 -19.59 -14.69
CA THR A 145 10.65 -20.94 -14.13
C THR A 145 10.03 -20.90 -12.72
N HIS A 146 9.99 -19.73 -12.08
CA HIS A 146 9.47 -19.61 -10.74
C HIS A 146 8.72 -18.29 -10.56
N VAL A 147 7.74 -18.28 -9.65
CA VAL A 147 6.91 -17.13 -9.30
C VAL A 147 6.54 -17.17 -7.81
N GLY A 148 6.46 -15.99 -7.20
CA GLY A 148 5.96 -15.81 -5.85
C GLY A 148 5.13 -14.55 -5.72
N ILE A 149 4.45 -14.39 -4.60
CA ILE A 149 3.61 -13.25 -4.26
C ILE A 149 4.36 -12.35 -3.30
N TYR A 150 4.63 -11.13 -3.71
CA TYR A 150 5.22 -10.12 -2.84
C TYR A 150 4.24 -9.73 -1.72
N LEU A 151 4.76 -9.55 -0.53
CA LEU A 151 4.01 -9.17 0.65
C LEU A 151 4.36 -7.73 1.05
N LYS A 152 5.32 -7.58 1.92
CA LYS A 152 5.92 -6.29 2.33
C LYS A 152 7.27 -6.56 3.00
N ASP A 153 8.03 -5.50 3.27
CA ASP A 153 9.31 -5.58 3.96
C ASP A 153 10.26 -6.60 3.29
N ASN A 154 10.33 -6.54 1.94
CA ASN A 154 11.10 -7.45 1.09
C ASN A 154 10.70 -8.93 1.17
N LYS A 155 9.60 -9.26 1.83
CA LYS A 155 9.14 -10.65 1.96
C LYS A 155 8.22 -11.04 0.81
N PHE A 156 8.32 -12.29 0.38
CA PHE A 156 7.40 -12.88 -0.59
C PHE A 156 7.08 -14.32 -0.25
N ALA A 157 5.89 -14.78 -0.61
CA ALA A 157 5.43 -16.15 -0.43
C ALA A 157 5.58 -16.94 -1.73
N HIS A 158 6.12 -18.16 -1.65
CA HIS A 158 6.27 -19.04 -2.81
C HIS A 158 6.28 -20.51 -2.42
N ALA A 159 6.03 -21.41 -3.39
CA ALA A 159 6.23 -22.84 -3.22
C ALA A 159 7.66 -23.21 -3.65
N SER A 160 8.54 -23.40 -2.68
CA SER A 160 9.92 -23.87 -2.89
C SER A 160 9.93 -25.36 -3.23
N SER A 161 10.68 -25.75 -4.28
CA SER A 161 10.80 -27.16 -4.67
C SER A 161 11.41 -28.08 -3.60
N SER A 162 12.19 -27.52 -2.68
CA SER A 162 12.85 -28.29 -1.60
C SER A 162 12.19 -28.14 -0.22
N LYS A 163 11.40 -27.06 0.01
CA LYS A 163 10.88 -26.71 1.35
C LYS A 163 9.37 -26.50 1.39
N GLY A 164 8.67 -26.69 0.27
CA GLY A 164 7.24 -26.40 0.17
C GLY A 164 6.91 -24.91 0.24
N VAL A 165 5.67 -24.59 0.59
CA VAL A 165 5.22 -23.18 0.69
C VAL A 165 5.85 -22.49 1.88
N ARG A 166 6.52 -21.38 1.61
CA ARG A 166 7.25 -20.59 2.63
C ARG A 166 7.30 -19.10 2.30
N ILE A 167 7.74 -18.33 3.28
CA ILE A 167 8.16 -16.94 3.08
C ILE A 167 9.68 -16.90 2.89
N SER A 168 10.14 -16.10 1.94
CA SER A 168 11.55 -15.77 1.68
C SER A 168 11.71 -14.26 1.51
N ASP A 169 12.95 -13.80 1.46
CA ASP A 169 13.29 -12.40 1.24
C ASP A 169 13.83 -12.21 -0.17
N ILE A 170 13.32 -11.22 -0.92
CA ILE A 170 13.79 -10.92 -2.28
C ILE A 170 15.25 -10.45 -2.30
N THR A 171 15.78 -9.99 -1.16
CA THR A 171 17.16 -9.52 -1.01
C THR A 171 18.17 -10.65 -0.69
N GLU A 172 17.70 -11.89 -0.51
CA GLU A 172 18.61 -13.04 -0.40
C GLU A 172 19.41 -13.19 -1.71
N ASP A 173 20.72 -13.43 -1.61
CA ASP A 173 21.64 -13.58 -2.75
C ASP A 173 21.12 -14.51 -3.85
N TYR A 174 20.46 -15.59 -3.45
CA TYR A 174 19.88 -16.53 -4.40
C TYR A 174 18.80 -15.85 -5.25
N PHE A 175 17.89 -15.09 -4.64
CA PHE A 175 16.80 -14.44 -5.34
C PHE A 175 17.25 -13.24 -6.15
N ILE A 176 18.23 -12.46 -5.67
CA ILE A 176 18.85 -11.38 -6.44
C ILE A 176 19.44 -11.92 -7.75
N ARG A 177 20.26 -12.99 -7.67
CA ARG A 177 20.90 -13.57 -8.87
C ARG A 177 19.94 -14.19 -9.88
N HIS A 178 18.76 -14.61 -9.46
CA HIS A 178 17.78 -15.27 -10.32
C HIS A 178 16.58 -14.39 -10.65
N PHE A 179 16.53 -13.18 -10.14
CA PHE A 179 15.44 -12.24 -10.40
C PHE A 179 15.30 -11.97 -11.90
N TYR A 180 14.07 -11.99 -12.37
CA TYR A 180 13.76 -11.70 -13.77
C TYR A 180 12.94 -10.41 -13.89
N ALA A 181 11.83 -10.30 -13.18
CA ALA A 181 10.91 -9.16 -13.25
C ALA A 181 9.96 -9.13 -12.06
N ALA A 182 9.38 -7.96 -11.81
CA ALA A 182 8.19 -7.80 -11.00
C ALA A 182 6.98 -7.48 -11.90
N GLY A 183 5.79 -7.93 -11.50
CA GLY A 183 4.58 -7.72 -12.30
C GLY A 183 3.33 -7.56 -11.44
N ARG A 184 2.49 -6.62 -11.83
CA ARG A 184 1.17 -6.39 -11.23
C ARG A 184 0.07 -7.00 -12.08
N VAL A 185 -0.76 -7.85 -11.47
CA VAL A 185 -1.87 -8.48 -12.18
C VAL A 185 -2.95 -7.46 -12.49
N VAL A 186 -3.24 -7.27 -13.79
CA VAL A 186 -4.18 -6.24 -14.27
C VAL A 186 -5.56 -6.79 -14.62
N LYS A 187 -5.69 -8.10 -14.87
CA LYS A 187 -6.99 -8.73 -15.23
C LYS A 187 -7.19 -10.03 -14.45
#